data_68d6d49eb17a6a9f086b9ada8400cdec
#
_entry.id   68d6d49eb17a6a9f086b9ada8400cdec
#
_cell.length_a   1.000
_cell.length_b   1.000
_cell.length_c   1.000
_cell.angle_alpha   90.00
_cell.angle_beta   90.00
_cell.angle_gamma   90.00
#
_symmetry.space_group_name_H-M   'P 1'
#
loop_
_entity.id
_entity.type
_entity.pdbx_description
1 polymer ?
#
loop_
_entity_poly.entity_id
_entity_poly.type
_entity_poly.pdbx_seq_one_letter_code
_entity_poly.pdbx_strand_id
1 'polypeptide(L)'
;MTLFEEIAQNRGKRLLVGGHRGHLSQVRENTLENFAEVAGLGLSHIEIDVQLSKDQVAMVYHDLDLGERSPLQGRVADYTAAELKAAFSINTLDECLAWCRERELPAALEIKCELLQMAPTMPRLAEEIARSVEAHDFAEYSFIFGTDYRTLRQIKRLLPAVHLGLIVPFVPADPVRLMEEMEAEIYLCYIDNLCPDLVAQLHRAGYLVDGSVINSEERLRQALALGVDLIESDHPKEMLPLCRQLEAQTNR
;
A
#
# COMPACT_ATOMS: atom_id res chain seq x y z
N MET A 1 -5.09 -16.75 6.08
CA MET A 1 -4.55 -16.80 4.70
C MET A 1 -3.72 -15.55 4.52
N THR A 2 -2.50 -15.67 4.02
CA THR A 2 -1.68 -14.49 3.74
C THR A 2 -2.19 -13.75 2.50
N LEU A 3 -1.80 -12.50 2.30
CA LEU A 3 -2.17 -11.73 1.11
C LEU A 3 -1.69 -12.43 -0.17
N PHE A 4 -0.47 -12.95 -0.18
CA PHE A 4 0.09 -13.62 -1.36
C PHE A 4 -0.52 -14.99 -1.63
N GLU A 5 -0.97 -15.72 -0.60
CA GLU A 5 -1.80 -16.92 -0.79
C GLU A 5 -3.14 -16.56 -1.44
N GLU A 6 -3.78 -15.46 -1.01
CA GLU A 6 -5.03 -14.99 -1.62
C GLU A 6 -4.83 -14.58 -3.07
N ILE A 7 -3.77 -13.81 -3.37
CA ILE A 7 -3.43 -13.42 -4.75
C ILE A 7 -3.20 -14.66 -5.61
N ALA A 8 -2.38 -15.61 -5.15
CA ALA A 8 -2.07 -16.83 -5.90
C ALA A 8 -3.33 -17.65 -6.22
N GLN A 9 -4.27 -17.75 -5.29
CA GLN A 9 -5.55 -18.46 -5.48
C GLN A 9 -6.49 -17.74 -6.46
N ASN A 10 -6.44 -16.42 -6.52
CA ASN A 10 -7.35 -15.58 -7.29
C ASN A 10 -6.75 -15.07 -8.60
N ARG A 11 -5.46 -15.27 -8.86
CA ARG A 11 -4.76 -14.80 -10.06
C ARG A 11 -5.48 -15.21 -11.34
N GLY A 12 -5.84 -14.21 -12.16
CA GLY A 12 -6.59 -14.41 -13.40
C GLY A 12 -8.05 -14.83 -13.20
N LYS A 13 -8.56 -14.86 -11.96
CA LYS A 13 -9.95 -15.25 -11.65
C LYS A 13 -10.73 -14.14 -10.98
N ARG A 14 -10.08 -13.33 -10.18
CA ARG A 14 -10.70 -12.30 -9.37
C ARG A 14 -9.73 -11.16 -9.15
N LEU A 15 -10.22 -9.92 -9.30
CA LEU A 15 -9.52 -8.70 -8.93
C LEU A 15 -9.62 -8.48 -7.41
N LEU A 16 -8.49 -8.29 -6.75
CA LEU A 16 -8.45 -8.01 -5.33
C LEU A 16 -8.55 -6.51 -5.09
N VAL A 17 -9.39 -6.11 -4.13
CA VAL A 17 -9.69 -4.71 -3.81
C VAL A 17 -9.21 -4.40 -2.41
N GLY A 18 -8.27 -3.47 -2.29
CA GLY A 18 -7.78 -2.87 -1.06
C GLY A 18 -8.47 -1.55 -0.73
N GLY A 19 -8.34 -1.13 0.53
CA GLY A 19 -8.79 0.17 1.00
C GLY A 19 -7.63 1.16 1.06
N HIS A 20 -7.61 2.16 0.17
CA HIS A 20 -6.60 3.22 0.14
C HIS A 20 -6.73 4.10 1.38
N ARG A 21 -5.72 4.09 2.26
CA ARG A 21 -5.72 4.77 3.57
C ARG A 21 -6.92 4.41 4.44
N GLY A 22 -7.47 3.19 4.25
CA GLY A 22 -8.77 2.77 4.74
C GLY A 22 -9.88 3.12 3.77
N HIS A 23 -10.50 4.30 3.90
CA HIS A 23 -11.44 4.83 2.92
C HIS A 23 -11.72 6.33 3.12
N LEU A 24 -12.22 7.01 2.08
CA LEU A 24 -12.66 8.41 2.19
C LEU A 24 -13.99 8.50 2.94
N SER A 25 -13.97 9.13 4.12
CA SER A 25 -15.16 9.38 4.96
C SER A 25 -14.99 10.65 5.79
N GLN A 26 -15.92 10.87 6.75
CA GLN A 26 -15.79 11.92 7.74
C GLN A 26 -14.75 11.59 8.82
N VAL A 27 -14.45 10.31 8.99
CA VAL A 27 -13.37 9.84 9.87
C VAL A 27 -12.04 9.99 9.14
N ARG A 28 -11.04 10.47 9.84
CA ARG A 28 -9.72 10.70 9.27
C ARG A 28 -9.14 9.41 8.65
N GLU A 29 -8.67 9.50 7.43
CA GLU A 29 -7.89 8.45 6.77
C GLU A 29 -6.63 8.08 7.58
N ASN A 30 -6.06 6.91 7.34
CA ASN A 30 -4.86 6.45 8.02
C ASN A 30 -4.99 6.39 9.55
N THR A 31 -6.17 6.06 10.06
CA THR A 31 -6.43 5.86 11.49
C THR A 31 -7.16 4.55 11.75
N LEU A 32 -6.98 4.00 12.95
CA LEU A 32 -7.65 2.78 13.36
C LEU A 32 -9.17 2.91 13.35
N GLU A 33 -9.69 4.10 13.66
CA GLU A 33 -11.13 4.40 13.59
C GLU A 33 -11.64 4.28 12.14
N ASN A 34 -10.88 4.79 11.18
CA ASN A 34 -11.23 4.71 9.77
C ASN A 34 -11.13 3.26 9.25
N PHE A 35 -10.06 2.56 9.59
CA PHE A 35 -9.87 1.16 9.22
C PHE A 35 -10.99 0.26 9.75
N ALA A 36 -11.49 0.55 10.96
CA ALA A 36 -12.60 -0.20 11.55
C ALA A 36 -13.89 -0.09 10.76
N GLU A 37 -14.11 1.00 10.02
CA GLU A 37 -15.29 1.17 9.17
C GLU A 37 -15.34 0.24 7.96
N VAL A 38 -14.18 -0.28 7.54
CA VAL A 38 -14.05 -1.11 6.32
C VAL A 38 -13.54 -2.53 6.57
N ALA A 39 -13.00 -2.83 7.74
CA ALA A 39 -12.40 -4.13 8.07
C ALA A 39 -13.34 -5.33 7.85
N GLY A 40 -14.65 -5.15 8.05
CA GLY A 40 -15.66 -6.21 7.88
C GLY A 40 -16.16 -6.42 6.44
N LEU A 41 -15.68 -5.65 5.47
CA LEU A 41 -16.16 -5.72 4.09
C LEU A 41 -15.59 -6.92 3.30
N GLY A 42 -14.48 -7.50 3.77
CA GLY A 42 -13.75 -8.54 3.05
C GLY A 42 -12.86 -7.95 1.96
N LEU A 43 -12.17 -6.85 2.30
CA LEU A 43 -11.06 -6.29 1.52
C LEU A 43 -9.87 -7.26 1.55
N SER A 44 -9.07 -7.25 0.50
CA SER A 44 -7.82 -8.03 0.45
C SER A 44 -6.75 -7.46 1.38
N HIS A 45 -6.70 -6.14 1.52
CA HIS A 45 -5.75 -5.42 2.38
C HIS A 45 -6.23 -4.01 2.69
N ILE A 46 -5.56 -3.35 3.64
CA ILE A 46 -5.63 -1.90 3.87
C ILE A 46 -4.29 -1.30 3.52
N GLU A 47 -4.30 -0.23 2.76
CA GLU A 47 -3.10 0.55 2.49
C GLU A 47 -2.85 1.55 3.63
N ILE A 48 -1.57 1.73 3.98
CA ILE A 48 -1.08 2.48 5.13
C ILE A 48 0.16 3.27 4.74
N ASP A 49 0.11 4.59 4.87
CA ASP A 49 1.23 5.49 4.60
C ASP A 49 2.16 5.63 5.81
N VAL A 50 3.46 5.42 5.63
CA VAL A 50 4.42 5.40 6.73
C VAL A 50 5.45 6.53 6.60
N GLN A 51 5.60 7.31 7.67
CA GLN A 51 6.61 8.35 7.83
C GLN A 51 7.31 8.21 9.19
N LEU A 52 8.45 8.88 9.37
CA LEU A 52 9.23 8.84 10.60
C LEU A 52 9.06 10.13 11.40
N SER A 53 8.73 10.02 12.68
CA SER A 53 8.71 11.16 13.63
C SER A 53 10.14 11.62 13.99
N LYS A 54 10.24 12.76 14.67
CA LYS A 54 11.51 13.32 15.15
C LYS A 54 12.27 12.38 16.09
N ASP A 55 11.55 11.65 16.91
CA ASP A 55 12.10 10.68 17.85
C ASP A 55 12.18 9.26 17.26
N GLN A 56 12.10 9.15 15.91
CA GLN A 56 12.35 7.93 15.13
C GLN A 56 11.27 6.85 15.30
N VAL A 57 10.04 7.21 15.61
CA VAL A 57 8.90 6.31 15.62
C VAL A 57 8.23 6.31 14.25
N ALA A 58 7.91 5.14 13.70
CA ALA A 58 7.13 5.03 12.47
C ALA A 58 5.67 5.44 12.73
N MET A 59 5.25 6.55 12.12
CA MET A 59 3.92 7.14 12.22
C MET A 59 3.14 6.90 10.94
N VAL A 60 1.81 6.84 11.06
CA VAL A 60 0.91 6.60 9.92
C VAL A 60 0.28 7.92 9.48
N TYR A 61 0.75 8.46 8.35
CA TYR A 61 0.30 9.74 7.81
C TYR A 61 0.72 9.91 6.35
N HIS A 62 -0.19 10.39 5.49
CA HIS A 62 0.07 10.49 4.05
C HIS A 62 0.87 11.73 3.66
N ASP A 63 0.39 12.92 4.03
CA ASP A 63 0.93 14.18 3.49
C ASP A 63 2.32 14.47 4.06
N LEU A 64 3.21 15.00 3.21
CA LEU A 64 4.54 15.41 3.65
C LEU A 64 4.51 16.68 4.50
N ASP A 65 3.45 17.50 4.38
CA ASP A 65 3.17 18.65 5.21
C ASP A 65 1.92 18.44 6.06
N LEU A 66 1.99 18.75 7.34
CA LEU A 66 0.91 18.56 8.31
C LEU A 66 -0.23 19.58 8.16
N GLY A 67 0.02 20.73 7.51
CA GLY A 67 -0.79 21.95 7.64
C GLY A 67 -2.25 21.86 7.18
N GLU A 68 -2.58 21.03 6.21
CA GLU A 68 -3.96 20.93 5.70
C GLU A 68 -4.84 19.99 6.52
N ARG A 69 -4.25 18.92 7.05
CA ARG A 69 -4.99 17.83 7.71
C ARG A 69 -4.70 17.68 9.19
N SER A 70 -3.97 18.61 9.79
CA SER A 70 -3.67 18.65 11.22
C SER A 70 -3.64 20.08 11.76
N PRO A 71 -3.72 20.29 13.08
CA PRO A 71 -3.56 21.60 13.67
C PRO A 71 -2.09 22.07 13.73
N LEU A 72 -1.14 21.22 13.32
CA LEU A 72 0.29 21.48 13.31
C LEU A 72 0.74 21.99 11.94
N GLN A 73 1.89 22.65 11.90
CA GLN A 73 2.57 23.08 10.67
C GLN A 73 3.90 22.32 10.53
N GLY A 74 4.43 22.24 9.31
CA GLY A 74 5.66 21.50 9.03
C GLY A 74 5.41 20.02 8.81
N ARG A 75 6.34 19.15 9.18
CA ARG A 75 6.34 17.72 8.81
C ARG A 75 6.21 16.82 10.03
N VAL A 76 5.83 15.56 9.79
CA VAL A 76 5.85 14.51 10.82
C VAL A 76 7.22 14.44 11.53
N ALA A 77 8.31 14.56 10.76
CA ALA A 77 9.69 14.52 11.27
C ALA A 77 10.09 15.72 12.16
N ASP A 78 9.29 16.77 12.22
CA ASP A 78 9.57 17.93 13.07
C ASP A 78 9.09 17.75 14.52
N TYR A 79 8.24 16.73 14.77
CA TYR A 79 7.59 16.45 16.05
C TYR A 79 7.87 15.04 16.55
N THR A 80 7.91 14.88 17.87
CA THR A 80 7.93 13.55 18.49
C THR A 80 6.58 12.85 18.34
N ALA A 81 6.56 11.53 18.42
CA ALA A 81 5.32 10.75 18.37
C ALA A 81 4.32 11.21 19.46
N ALA A 82 4.81 11.55 20.64
CA ALA A 82 3.97 12.06 21.75
C ALA A 82 3.33 13.41 21.42
N GLU A 83 4.07 14.35 20.82
CA GLU A 83 3.54 15.66 20.40
C GLU A 83 2.50 15.51 19.30
N LEU A 84 2.73 14.65 18.31
CA LEU A 84 1.77 14.34 17.25
C LEU A 84 0.46 13.79 17.81
N LYS A 85 0.54 12.79 18.69
CA LYS A 85 -0.64 12.17 19.32
C LYS A 85 -1.39 13.10 20.26
N ALA A 86 -0.71 14.03 20.90
CA ALA A 86 -1.35 15.05 21.73
C ALA A 86 -2.12 16.09 20.91
N ALA A 87 -1.70 16.34 19.67
CA ALA A 87 -2.29 17.38 18.82
C ALA A 87 -3.51 16.88 18.03
N PHE A 88 -3.52 15.62 17.57
CA PHE A 88 -4.59 15.06 16.75
C PHE A 88 -4.59 13.52 16.73
N SER A 89 -5.67 12.94 16.18
CA SER A 89 -5.74 11.48 15.99
C SER A 89 -4.72 11.04 14.92
N ILE A 90 -3.70 10.30 15.35
CA ILE A 90 -2.65 9.70 14.52
C ILE A 90 -2.14 8.44 15.21
N ASN A 91 -1.85 7.41 14.44
CA ASN A 91 -1.38 6.14 14.95
C ASN A 91 0.10 5.91 14.61
N THR A 92 0.75 5.05 15.39
CA THR A 92 2.04 4.47 15.02
C THR A 92 1.82 3.28 14.10
N LEU A 93 2.86 2.90 13.35
CA LEU A 93 2.83 1.68 12.56
C LEU A 93 2.60 0.44 13.45
N ASP A 94 3.26 0.37 14.62
CA ASP A 94 3.07 -0.73 15.57
C ASP A 94 1.60 -0.90 15.99
N GLU A 95 0.89 0.19 16.27
CA GLU A 95 -0.54 0.13 16.62
C GLU A 95 -1.38 -0.38 15.45
N CYS A 96 -1.07 0.06 14.22
CA CYS A 96 -1.79 -0.38 13.03
C CYS A 96 -1.52 -1.85 12.72
N LEU A 97 -0.27 -2.32 12.79
CA LEU A 97 0.08 -3.71 12.54
C LEU A 97 -0.51 -4.65 13.60
N ALA A 98 -0.46 -4.27 14.87
CA ALA A 98 -1.11 -5.03 15.95
C ALA A 98 -2.62 -5.18 15.69
N TRP A 99 -3.29 -4.07 15.33
CA TRP A 99 -4.71 -4.05 15.03
C TRP A 99 -5.08 -4.90 13.80
N CYS A 100 -4.28 -4.83 12.74
CA CYS A 100 -4.44 -5.64 11.54
C CYS A 100 -4.21 -7.13 11.83
N ARG A 101 -3.18 -7.45 12.64
CA ARG A 101 -2.84 -8.84 13.01
C ARG A 101 -3.94 -9.53 13.79
N GLU A 102 -4.55 -8.83 14.75
CA GLU A 102 -5.70 -9.33 15.50
C GLU A 102 -6.90 -9.70 14.63
N ARG A 103 -7.00 -9.09 13.43
CA ARG A 103 -8.12 -9.26 12.49
C ARG A 103 -7.78 -10.11 11.28
N GLU A 104 -6.54 -10.63 11.24
CA GLU A 104 -6.00 -11.34 10.08
C GLU A 104 -6.18 -10.55 8.76
N LEU A 105 -6.09 -9.20 8.85
CA LEU A 105 -6.25 -8.28 7.73
C LEU A 105 -4.88 -7.88 7.20
N PRO A 106 -4.53 -8.24 5.95
CA PRO A 106 -3.27 -7.82 5.34
C PRO A 106 -3.15 -6.30 5.18
N ALA A 107 -1.91 -5.81 5.08
CA ALA A 107 -1.62 -4.40 4.85
C ALA A 107 -0.60 -4.17 3.73
N ALA A 108 -0.83 -3.14 2.93
CA ALA A 108 0.11 -2.56 2.00
C ALA A 108 0.75 -1.33 2.64
N LEU A 109 2.07 -1.32 2.81
CA LEU A 109 2.79 -0.25 3.52
C LEU A 109 3.51 0.64 2.52
N GLU A 110 2.98 1.85 2.27
CA GLU A 110 3.66 2.83 1.44
C GLU A 110 4.72 3.60 2.24
N ILE A 111 5.97 3.56 1.79
CA ILE A 111 7.02 4.42 2.34
C ILE A 111 6.91 5.82 1.72
N LYS A 112 6.59 6.82 2.54
CA LYS A 112 6.51 8.21 2.10
C LYS A 112 7.86 8.88 2.16
N CYS A 113 8.31 9.47 1.05
CA CYS A 113 9.56 10.20 1.02
C CYS A 113 9.54 11.37 0.04
N GLU A 114 10.10 12.48 0.47
CA GLU A 114 10.64 13.53 -0.40
C GLU A 114 12.14 13.25 -0.57
N LEU A 115 12.53 12.67 -1.70
CA LEU A 115 13.86 12.11 -1.90
C LEU A 115 15.02 13.03 -1.50
N LEU A 116 14.93 14.33 -1.77
CA LEU A 116 16.01 15.27 -1.47
C LEU A 116 16.05 15.72 -0.01
N GLN A 117 14.89 15.94 0.60
CA GLN A 117 14.79 16.48 1.97
C GLN A 117 14.82 15.37 3.03
N MET A 118 14.27 14.22 2.72
CA MET A 118 14.13 13.09 3.63
C MET A 118 15.27 12.06 3.54
N ALA A 119 16.14 12.18 2.56
CA ALA A 119 17.23 11.22 2.32
C ALA A 119 18.06 10.86 3.57
N PRO A 120 18.39 11.80 4.51
CA PRO A 120 19.11 11.45 5.72
C PRO A 120 18.34 10.57 6.71
N THR A 121 16.99 10.58 6.65
CA THR A 121 16.12 9.83 7.57
C THR A 121 15.70 8.46 7.00
N MET A 122 15.80 8.26 5.70
CA MET A 122 15.33 7.05 5.02
C MET A 122 15.96 5.73 5.52
N PRO A 123 17.28 5.66 5.85
CA PRO A 123 17.83 4.45 6.46
C PRO A 123 17.15 4.08 7.79
N ARG A 124 16.80 5.07 8.59
CA ARG A 124 16.10 4.87 9.87
C ARG A 124 14.65 4.45 9.66
N LEU A 125 13.97 5.00 8.66
CA LEU A 125 12.61 4.58 8.30
C LEU A 125 12.61 3.10 7.89
N ALA A 126 13.58 2.67 7.07
CA ALA A 126 13.74 1.27 6.70
C ALA A 126 13.94 0.35 7.92
N GLU A 127 14.80 0.76 8.87
CA GLU A 127 15.05 0.01 10.10
C GLU A 127 13.80 -0.09 10.97
N GLU A 128 13.04 1.01 11.14
CA GLU A 128 11.82 1.02 11.95
C GLU A 128 10.68 0.22 11.31
N ILE A 129 10.48 0.31 10.00
CA ILE A 129 9.50 -0.52 9.31
C ILE A 129 9.86 -2.00 9.45
N ALA A 130 11.14 -2.35 9.24
CA ALA A 130 11.60 -3.72 9.38
C ALA A 130 11.38 -4.25 10.80
N ARG A 131 11.73 -3.47 11.81
CA ARG A 131 11.51 -3.79 13.23
C ARG A 131 10.01 -4.01 13.53
N SER A 132 9.15 -3.09 13.06
CA SER A 132 7.71 -3.19 13.30
C SER A 132 7.10 -4.43 12.65
N VAL A 133 7.45 -4.69 11.38
CA VAL A 133 6.96 -5.86 10.64
C VAL A 133 7.40 -7.16 11.29
N GLU A 134 8.67 -7.25 11.74
CA GLU A 134 9.20 -8.42 12.45
C GLU A 134 8.54 -8.59 13.83
N ALA A 135 8.40 -7.52 14.61
CA ALA A 135 7.81 -7.55 15.95
C ALA A 135 6.36 -8.04 15.98
N HIS A 136 5.61 -7.83 14.89
CA HIS A 136 4.22 -8.25 14.75
C HIS A 136 4.03 -9.51 13.91
N ASP A 137 5.12 -10.18 13.48
CA ASP A 137 5.07 -11.35 12.60
C ASP A 137 4.21 -11.07 11.35
N PHE A 138 4.48 -9.93 10.69
CA PHE A 138 3.60 -9.38 9.67
C PHE A 138 4.18 -9.47 8.23
N ALA A 139 5.37 -10.04 8.03
CA ALA A 139 6.03 -10.09 6.73
C ALA A 139 5.19 -10.79 5.65
N GLU A 140 4.57 -11.93 5.98
CA GLU A 140 3.71 -12.71 5.08
C GLU A 140 2.30 -12.09 4.89
N TYR A 141 1.95 -11.10 5.72
CA TYR A 141 0.66 -10.40 5.69
C TYR A 141 0.75 -9.02 5.06
N SER A 142 1.92 -8.64 4.55
CA SER A 142 2.14 -7.31 3.99
C SER A 142 3.00 -7.34 2.73
N PHE A 143 2.87 -6.28 1.95
CA PHE A 143 3.93 -5.86 1.06
C PHE A 143 4.30 -4.41 1.36
N ILE A 144 5.55 -4.06 1.09
CA ILE A 144 6.06 -2.70 1.31
C ILE A 144 6.37 -2.10 -0.05
N PHE A 145 5.89 -0.90 -0.30
CA PHE A 145 6.02 -0.30 -1.61
C PHE A 145 6.31 1.21 -1.54
N GLY A 146 6.66 1.79 -2.66
CA GLY A 146 6.94 3.22 -2.74
C GLY A 146 7.76 3.60 -3.96
N THR A 147 8.19 4.86 -4.02
CA THR A 147 9.00 5.42 -5.10
C THR A 147 10.50 5.46 -4.79
N ASP A 148 10.91 5.35 -3.53
CA ASP A 148 12.35 5.27 -3.18
C ASP A 148 12.86 3.83 -3.18
N TYR A 149 13.29 3.39 -4.33
CA TYR A 149 13.82 2.04 -4.56
C TYR A 149 15.08 1.73 -3.74
N ARG A 150 15.84 2.75 -3.29
CA ARG A 150 17.02 2.54 -2.43
C ARG A 150 16.60 2.11 -1.04
N THR A 151 15.57 2.75 -0.51
CA THR A 151 14.97 2.38 0.79
C THR A 151 14.28 1.03 0.72
N LEU A 152 13.52 0.74 -0.34
CA LEU A 152 12.92 -0.60 -0.56
C LEU A 152 13.99 -1.70 -0.59
N ARG A 153 15.10 -1.49 -1.30
CA ARG A 153 16.22 -2.43 -1.31
C ARG A 153 16.86 -2.61 0.07
N GLN A 154 16.91 -1.57 0.88
CA GLN A 154 17.39 -1.68 2.27
C GLN A 154 16.42 -2.51 3.11
N ILE A 155 15.12 -2.30 3.00
CA ILE A 155 14.09 -3.08 3.68
C ILE A 155 14.21 -4.57 3.29
N LYS A 156 14.35 -4.88 1.99
CA LYS A 156 14.53 -6.27 1.52
C LYS A 156 15.76 -6.95 2.13
N ARG A 157 16.85 -6.20 2.36
CA ARG A 157 18.06 -6.73 3.04
C ARG A 157 17.83 -7.01 4.52
N LEU A 158 17.02 -6.15 5.19
CA LEU A 158 16.68 -6.31 6.61
C LEU A 158 15.64 -7.40 6.82
N LEU A 159 14.69 -7.52 5.90
CA LEU A 159 13.59 -8.49 5.91
C LEU A 159 13.55 -9.26 4.58
N PRO A 160 14.38 -10.30 4.38
CA PRO A 160 14.41 -11.03 3.11
C PRO A 160 13.08 -11.68 2.71
N ALA A 161 12.25 -12.03 3.67
CA ALA A 161 10.94 -12.65 3.45
C ALA A 161 9.84 -11.66 3.05
N VAL A 162 10.04 -10.33 3.21
CA VAL A 162 9.02 -9.35 2.87
C VAL A 162 8.81 -9.25 1.37
N HIS A 163 7.58 -9.04 0.96
CA HIS A 163 7.23 -8.74 -0.42
C HIS A 163 7.36 -7.25 -0.71
N LEU A 164 7.86 -6.92 -1.90
CA LEU A 164 8.02 -5.54 -2.35
C LEU A 164 7.12 -5.19 -3.53
N GLY A 165 6.57 -3.98 -3.47
CA GLY A 165 5.91 -3.31 -4.59
C GLY A 165 6.70 -2.10 -5.06
N LEU A 166 6.74 -1.86 -6.36
CA LEU A 166 7.34 -0.66 -6.93
C LEU A 166 6.25 0.26 -7.45
N ILE A 167 6.17 1.48 -6.95
CA ILE A 167 5.44 2.54 -7.65
C ILE A 167 6.29 2.95 -8.85
N VAL A 168 5.75 2.74 -10.04
CA VAL A 168 6.42 3.02 -11.31
C VAL A 168 5.66 4.14 -12.03
N PRO A 169 6.02 5.42 -11.80
CA PRO A 169 5.27 6.56 -12.34
C PRO A 169 5.43 6.73 -13.85
N PHE A 170 6.48 6.14 -14.43
CA PHE A 170 6.76 6.18 -15.86
C PHE A 170 7.01 4.76 -16.36
N VAL A 171 6.54 4.42 -17.56
CA VAL A 171 6.76 3.10 -18.16
C VAL A 171 8.26 2.93 -18.48
N PRO A 172 8.98 2.03 -17.83
CA PRO A 172 10.40 1.78 -18.11
C PRO A 172 10.57 1.06 -19.44
N ALA A 173 11.75 1.20 -20.07
CA ALA A 173 12.06 0.50 -21.31
C ALA A 173 12.07 -1.03 -21.14
N ASP A 174 12.45 -1.51 -19.95
CA ASP A 174 12.42 -2.93 -19.58
C ASP A 174 11.82 -3.08 -18.17
N PRO A 175 10.50 -3.26 -18.07
CA PRO A 175 9.82 -3.38 -16.78
C PRO A 175 10.17 -4.70 -16.06
N VAL A 176 10.41 -5.77 -16.78
CA VAL A 176 10.78 -7.07 -16.19
C VAL A 176 12.13 -6.98 -15.52
N ARG A 177 13.12 -6.41 -16.21
CA ARG A 177 14.45 -6.20 -15.64
C ARG A 177 14.43 -5.31 -14.39
N LEU A 178 13.58 -4.25 -14.38
CA LEU A 178 13.42 -3.40 -13.20
C LEU A 178 12.95 -4.22 -11.99
N MET A 179 11.94 -5.08 -12.18
CA MET A 179 11.40 -5.93 -11.12
C MET A 179 12.43 -6.94 -10.63
N GLU A 180 13.18 -7.56 -11.53
CA GLU A 180 14.28 -8.50 -11.20
C GLU A 180 15.37 -7.82 -10.39
N GLU A 181 15.88 -6.66 -10.84
CA GLU A 181 16.95 -5.91 -10.15
C GLU A 181 16.53 -5.43 -8.75
N MET A 182 15.24 -5.26 -8.52
CA MET A 182 14.69 -4.81 -7.25
C MET A 182 14.22 -5.96 -6.36
N GLU A 183 14.21 -7.20 -6.85
CA GLU A 183 13.64 -8.36 -6.16
C GLU A 183 12.20 -8.08 -5.67
N ALA A 184 11.44 -7.38 -6.52
CA ALA A 184 10.06 -6.97 -6.22
C ALA A 184 9.04 -7.87 -6.92
N GLU A 185 7.87 -8.03 -6.31
CA GLU A 185 6.82 -8.91 -6.78
C GLU A 185 5.64 -8.17 -7.41
N ILE A 186 5.40 -6.90 -7.02
CA ILE A 186 4.24 -6.11 -7.47
C ILE A 186 4.70 -4.89 -8.25
N TYR A 187 4.26 -4.79 -9.51
CA TYR A 187 4.38 -3.60 -10.34
C TYR A 187 3.14 -2.74 -10.18
N LEU A 188 3.29 -1.56 -9.54
CA LEU A 188 2.20 -0.66 -9.25
C LEU A 188 2.36 0.63 -10.08
N CYS A 189 1.32 0.98 -10.84
CA CYS A 189 1.29 2.26 -11.54
C CYS A 189 -0.14 2.75 -11.78
N TYR A 190 -0.27 4.00 -12.20
CA TYR A 190 -1.57 4.53 -12.64
C TYR A 190 -2.15 3.66 -13.75
N ILE A 191 -3.44 3.36 -13.67
CA ILE A 191 -4.17 2.54 -14.65
C ILE A 191 -3.99 3.02 -16.10
N ASP A 192 -3.82 4.33 -16.30
CA ASP A 192 -3.60 4.93 -17.63
C ASP A 192 -2.22 4.61 -18.24
N ASN A 193 -1.25 4.18 -17.42
CA ASN A 193 0.07 3.74 -17.86
C ASN A 193 0.11 2.24 -18.19
N LEU A 194 -0.99 1.51 -17.96
CA LEU A 194 -1.11 0.10 -18.28
C LEU A 194 -1.71 -0.12 -19.67
N CYS A 195 -1.20 -1.14 -20.36
CA CYS A 195 -1.80 -1.67 -21.57
C CYS A 195 -1.76 -3.21 -21.53
N PRO A 196 -2.57 -3.92 -22.34
CA PRO A 196 -2.63 -5.37 -22.33
C PRO A 196 -1.28 -6.06 -22.52
N ASP A 197 -0.43 -5.51 -23.39
CA ASP A 197 0.89 -6.09 -23.68
C ASP A 197 1.83 -6.00 -22.49
N LEU A 198 1.82 -4.86 -21.76
CA LEU A 198 2.63 -4.66 -20.55
C LEU A 198 2.18 -5.60 -19.42
N VAL A 199 0.86 -5.66 -19.16
CA VAL A 199 0.30 -6.57 -18.14
C VAL A 199 0.64 -8.01 -18.47
N ALA A 200 0.44 -8.43 -19.72
CA ALA A 200 0.78 -9.78 -20.17
C ALA A 200 2.29 -10.07 -20.09
N GLN A 201 3.16 -9.08 -20.34
CA GLN A 201 4.61 -9.22 -20.19
C GLN A 201 5.00 -9.47 -18.73
N LEU A 202 4.48 -8.66 -17.81
CA LEU A 202 4.72 -8.79 -16.37
C LEU A 202 4.20 -10.12 -15.83
N HIS A 203 2.98 -10.52 -16.20
CA HIS A 203 2.40 -11.79 -15.81
C HIS A 203 3.20 -13.01 -16.33
N ARG A 204 3.69 -12.98 -17.58
CA ARG A 204 4.56 -14.07 -18.11
C ARG A 204 5.87 -14.20 -17.34
N ALA A 205 6.39 -13.08 -16.82
CA ALA A 205 7.59 -13.06 -15.98
C ALA A 205 7.31 -13.43 -14.51
N GLY A 206 6.04 -13.59 -14.12
CA GLY A 206 5.65 -14.01 -12.78
C GLY A 206 5.26 -12.89 -11.83
N TYR A 207 5.29 -11.62 -12.28
CA TYR A 207 4.97 -10.45 -11.47
C TYR A 207 3.47 -10.19 -11.38
N LEU A 208 3.06 -9.53 -10.31
CA LEU A 208 1.71 -9.03 -10.08
C LEU A 208 1.62 -7.58 -10.56
N VAL A 209 0.41 -7.17 -10.94
CA VAL A 209 0.14 -5.80 -11.40
C VAL A 209 -0.94 -5.17 -10.55
N ASP A 210 -0.63 -3.99 -10.02
CA ASP A 210 -1.56 -3.12 -9.32
C ASP A 210 -1.83 -1.87 -10.16
N GLY A 211 -3.11 -1.54 -10.37
CA GLY A 211 -3.55 -0.41 -11.19
C GLY A 211 -4.20 0.72 -10.40
N SER A 212 -3.73 1.00 -9.18
CA SER A 212 -4.35 1.94 -8.24
C SER A 212 -4.15 3.43 -8.60
N VAL A 213 -5.03 4.33 -8.15
CA VAL A 213 -6.22 4.18 -7.30
C VAL A 213 -7.48 4.18 -8.17
N ILE A 214 -8.47 3.31 -7.85
CA ILE A 214 -9.69 3.13 -8.66
C ILE A 214 -10.92 3.58 -7.87
N ASN A 215 -11.58 4.65 -8.33
CA ASN A 215 -12.72 5.29 -7.66
C ASN A 215 -13.96 5.41 -8.54
N SER A 216 -14.00 4.77 -9.71
CA SER A 216 -15.15 4.82 -10.61
C SER A 216 -15.39 3.49 -11.31
N GLU A 217 -16.66 3.25 -11.71
CA GLU A 217 -17.02 2.05 -12.48
C GLU A 217 -16.25 1.95 -13.80
N GLU A 218 -16.03 3.06 -14.50
CA GLU A 218 -15.28 3.10 -15.75
C GLU A 218 -13.86 2.56 -15.56
N ARG A 219 -13.15 3.06 -14.54
CA ARG A 219 -11.78 2.63 -14.21
C ARG A 219 -11.74 1.19 -13.71
N LEU A 220 -12.75 0.77 -12.96
CA LEU A 220 -12.88 -0.62 -12.51
C LEU A 220 -13.07 -1.58 -13.70
N ARG A 221 -13.90 -1.22 -14.68
CA ARG A 221 -14.05 -1.98 -15.93
C ARG A 221 -12.74 -2.04 -16.73
N GLN A 222 -11.98 -0.93 -16.77
CA GLN A 222 -10.67 -0.90 -17.39
C GLN A 222 -9.69 -1.85 -16.68
N ALA A 223 -9.64 -1.84 -15.34
CA ALA A 223 -8.80 -2.72 -14.55
C ALA A 223 -9.12 -4.19 -14.80
N LEU A 224 -10.41 -4.55 -14.80
CA LEU A 224 -10.87 -5.90 -15.12
C LEU A 224 -10.50 -6.32 -16.56
N ALA A 225 -10.65 -5.42 -17.53
CA ALA A 225 -10.31 -5.71 -18.94
C ALA A 225 -8.81 -5.88 -19.17
N LEU A 226 -7.97 -5.15 -18.42
CA LEU A 226 -6.51 -5.30 -18.44
C LEU A 226 -6.02 -6.56 -17.71
N GLY A 227 -6.85 -7.11 -16.81
CA GLY A 227 -6.51 -8.28 -16.03
C GLY A 227 -5.48 -7.99 -14.92
N VAL A 228 -5.49 -6.78 -14.34
CA VAL A 228 -4.64 -6.48 -13.16
C VAL A 228 -5.05 -7.34 -11.97
N ASP A 229 -4.13 -7.58 -11.06
CA ASP A 229 -4.33 -8.50 -9.92
C ASP A 229 -4.91 -7.78 -8.70
N LEU A 230 -4.49 -6.53 -8.48
CA LEU A 230 -4.87 -5.71 -7.33
C LEU A 230 -5.29 -4.31 -7.77
N ILE A 231 -6.14 -3.72 -6.96
CA ILE A 231 -6.42 -2.27 -6.95
C ILE A 231 -6.64 -1.80 -5.51
N GLU A 232 -6.43 -0.52 -5.29
CA GLU A 232 -6.85 0.19 -4.09
C GLU A 232 -7.92 1.23 -4.44
N SER A 233 -8.78 1.53 -3.47
CA SER A 233 -9.85 2.52 -3.66
C SER A 233 -10.07 3.38 -2.44
N ASP A 234 -10.35 4.69 -2.66
CA ASP A 234 -10.88 5.61 -1.64
C ASP A 234 -12.33 5.27 -1.27
N HIS A 235 -13.02 4.50 -2.12
CA HIS A 235 -14.43 4.13 -1.96
C HIS A 235 -14.62 2.61 -1.96
N PRO A 236 -13.92 1.85 -1.10
CA PRO A 236 -13.98 0.38 -1.11
C PRO A 236 -15.38 -0.17 -0.79
N LYS A 237 -16.21 0.58 -0.04
CA LYS A 237 -17.60 0.21 0.26
C LYS A 237 -18.47 0.10 -1.00
N GLU A 238 -18.17 0.90 -2.02
CA GLU A 238 -18.85 0.93 -3.32
C GLU A 238 -18.12 0.04 -4.34
N MET A 239 -16.79 0.15 -4.40
CA MET A 239 -16.01 -0.52 -5.45
C MET A 239 -15.95 -2.04 -5.27
N LEU A 240 -15.85 -2.54 -4.05
CA LEU A 240 -15.77 -3.98 -3.81
C LEU A 240 -17.04 -4.76 -4.26
N PRO A 241 -18.27 -4.35 -3.86
CA PRO A 241 -19.48 -5.02 -4.36
C PRO A 241 -19.68 -4.85 -5.86
N LEU A 242 -19.31 -3.68 -6.43
CA LEU A 242 -19.37 -3.45 -7.86
C LEU A 242 -18.39 -4.35 -8.63
N CYS A 243 -17.17 -4.52 -8.12
CA CYS A 243 -16.19 -5.43 -8.70
C CYS A 243 -16.74 -6.87 -8.78
N ARG A 244 -17.27 -7.38 -7.67
CA ARG A 244 -17.88 -8.71 -7.60
C ARG A 244 -19.05 -8.88 -8.60
N GLN A 245 -19.87 -7.83 -8.75
CA GLN A 245 -20.98 -7.84 -9.72
C GLN A 245 -20.48 -7.91 -11.16
N LEU A 246 -19.47 -7.12 -11.53
CA LEU A 246 -18.90 -7.08 -12.87
C LEU A 246 -18.22 -8.41 -13.24
N GLU A 247 -17.43 -8.98 -12.33
CA GLU A 247 -16.82 -10.31 -12.50
C GLU A 247 -17.86 -11.41 -12.76
N ALA A 248 -18.98 -11.39 -12.00
CA ALA A 248 -20.06 -12.34 -12.19
C ALA A 248 -20.77 -12.20 -13.55
N GLN A 249 -20.73 -11.03 -14.18
CA GLN A 249 -21.27 -10.80 -15.53
C GLN A 249 -20.35 -11.32 -16.64
N THR A 250 -19.03 -11.22 -16.43
CA THR A 250 -18.00 -11.64 -17.41
C THR A 250 -17.85 -13.15 -17.45
N ASN A 251 -18.15 -13.87 -16.36
CA ASN A 251 -18.06 -15.32 -16.24
C ASN A 251 -19.34 -16.07 -16.71
N ARG A 252 -20.31 -15.37 -17.28
CA ARG A 252 -21.52 -15.92 -17.89
C ARG A 252 -21.43 -15.95 -19.41
#